data_f02b0317c7093e451308667bb822b98e
#
_entry.id   f02b0317c7093e451308667bb822b98e
#
_cell.length_a   1.000
_cell.length_b   1.000
_cell.length_c   1.000
_cell.angle_alpha   90.00
_cell.angle_beta   90.00
_cell.angle_gamma   90.00
#
_symmetry.space_group_name_H-M   'P 1'
#
loop_
_entity.id
_entity.type
_entity.pdbx_description
1 polymer ?
#
loop_
_entity_poly.entity_id
_entity_poly.type
_entity_poly.pdbx_seq_one_letter_code
_entity_poly.pdbx_strand_id
1 'polypeptide(L)'
;MSFSENGVIDNLFDRQLDFIISPQHVSARVQELENLTISELPPLRLGFLVSRRYEERQEQELLQELPWLQMRFQNRANFEAMIDANMRPCGINPTIIYRPYSFMAKISAVERGHFLTVIPHFAWRLVNPATLKYFDAPHRPMYMQEYLYSIRNHRYTATMLQHIAEDRDGTSH
;
A
#
# COMPACT_ATOMS: atom_id res chain seq x y z
N MET A 1 -17.60 -9.76 3.78
CA MET A 1 -16.86 -11.00 3.48
C MET A 1 -15.48 -10.87 4.10
N SER A 2 -15.15 -11.71 5.07
CA SER A 2 -13.82 -11.81 5.65
C SER A 2 -13.05 -12.82 4.81
N PHE A 3 -12.09 -12.36 4.01
CA PHE A 3 -11.15 -13.27 3.34
C PHE A 3 -10.18 -13.76 4.41
N SER A 4 -10.26 -15.02 4.80
CA SER A 4 -9.20 -15.68 5.56
C SER A 4 -7.98 -15.82 4.64
N GLU A 5 -6.77 -15.69 5.16
CA GLU A 5 -5.52 -15.83 4.38
C GLU A 5 -5.48 -17.15 3.60
N ASN A 6 -6.06 -18.22 4.13
CA ASN A 6 -6.15 -19.51 3.47
C ASN A 6 -7.14 -19.54 2.29
N GLY A 7 -8.15 -18.66 2.26
CA GLY A 7 -9.15 -18.63 1.19
C GLY A 7 -8.74 -17.80 -0.03
N VAL A 8 -7.68 -16.99 0.05
CA VAL A 8 -7.26 -16.14 -1.09
C VAL A 8 -6.53 -16.97 -2.14
N ILE A 9 -5.69 -17.91 -1.72
CA ILE A 9 -5.01 -18.83 -2.66
C ILE A 9 -5.98 -19.83 -3.26
N ASP A 10 -6.96 -20.31 -2.50
CA ASP A 10 -8.01 -21.18 -3.01
C ASP A 10 -8.73 -20.54 -4.21
N ASN A 11 -8.97 -19.23 -4.17
CA ASN A 11 -9.60 -18.49 -5.27
C ASN A 11 -8.75 -18.47 -6.56
N LEU A 12 -7.41 -18.56 -6.48
CA LEU A 12 -6.56 -18.76 -7.67
C LEU A 12 -6.74 -20.15 -8.25
N PHE A 13 -6.78 -21.18 -7.41
CA PHE A 13 -6.95 -22.58 -7.87
C PHE A 13 -8.35 -22.83 -8.42
N ASP A 14 -9.37 -22.21 -7.82
CA ASP A 14 -10.76 -22.25 -8.28
C ASP A 14 -11.03 -21.35 -9.49
N ARG A 15 -9.99 -20.67 -10.01
CA ARG A 15 -10.07 -19.72 -11.12
C ARG A 15 -11.09 -18.59 -10.93
N GLN A 16 -11.34 -18.22 -9.69
CA GLN A 16 -12.14 -17.04 -9.35
C GLN A 16 -11.31 -15.77 -9.45
N LEU A 17 -9.98 -15.89 -9.30
CA LEU A 17 -9.00 -14.84 -9.51
C LEU A 17 -7.90 -15.36 -10.43
N ASP A 18 -7.41 -14.52 -11.32
CA ASP A 18 -6.26 -14.81 -12.18
C ASP A 18 -4.95 -14.45 -11.48
N PHE A 19 -4.98 -13.39 -10.65
CA PHE A 19 -3.81 -12.83 -9.97
C PHE A 19 -4.15 -12.34 -8.57
N ILE A 20 -3.14 -12.40 -7.69
CA ILE A 20 -3.16 -11.77 -6.38
C ILE A 20 -1.91 -10.91 -6.26
N ILE A 21 -2.06 -9.66 -5.81
CA ILE A 21 -0.94 -8.81 -5.39
C ILE A 21 -0.99 -8.69 -3.88
N SER A 22 0.11 -9.02 -3.22
CA SER A 22 0.21 -8.97 -1.77
C SER A 22 1.57 -8.46 -1.32
N PRO A 23 1.65 -7.63 -0.28
CA PRO A 23 2.91 -7.20 0.34
C PRO A 23 3.59 -8.32 1.15
N GLN A 24 3.03 -9.51 1.17
CA GLN A 24 3.52 -10.66 1.94
C GLN A 24 3.64 -11.90 1.11
N HIS A 25 4.51 -12.79 1.57
CA HIS A 25 4.40 -14.20 1.23
C HIS A 25 3.08 -14.73 1.80
N VAL A 26 2.13 -15.00 0.92
CA VAL A 26 0.88 -15.66 1.30
C VAL A 26 1.22 -17.07 1.75
N SER A 27 0.74 -17.47 2.93
CA SER A 27 0.92 -18.82 3.45
C SER A 27 0.20 -19.80 2.55
N ALA A 28 0.96 -20.47 1.69
CA ALA A 28 0.46 -21.58 0.88
C ALA A 28 0.94 -22.89 1.48
N ARG A 29 0.16 -23.94 1.37
CA ARG A 29 0.62 -25.30 1.69
C ARG A 29 1.76 -25.67 0.75
N VAL A 30 2.74 -26.44 1.20
CA VAL A 30 3.92 -26.82 0.38
C VAL A 30 3.51 -27.40 -0.98
N GLN A 31 2.43 -28.18 -1.01
CA GLN A 31 1.88 -28.77 -2.23
C GLN A 31 1.27 -27.73 -3.21
N GLU A 32 0.81 -26.59 -2.69
CA GLU A 32 0.25 -25.49 -3.51
C GLU A 32 1.36 -24.67 -4.13
N LEU A 33 2.51 -24.50 -3.45
CA LEU A 33 3.64 -23.74 -3.95
C LEU A 33 4.20 -24.27 -5.27
N GLU A 34 4.13 -25.57 -5.49
CA GLU A 34 4.58 -26.19 -6.76
C GLU A 34 3.75 -25.76 -7.96
N ASN A 35 2.50 -25.37 -7.74
CA ASN A 35 1.54 -24.96 -8.77
C ASN A 35 1.38 -23.43 -8.89
N LEU A 36 2.11 -22.67 -8.06
CA LEU A 36 2.11 -21.21 -8.12
C LEU A 36 3.37 -20.66 -8.79
N THR A 37 3.19 -19.55 -9.47
CA THR A 37 4.28 -18.64 -9.82
C THR A 37 4.20 -17.44 -8.89
N ILE A 38 5.30 -17.15 -8.21
CA ILE A 38 5.45 -16.00 -7.32
C ILE A 38 6.52 -15.09 -7.93
N SER A 39 6.13 -13.90 -8.31
CA SER A 39 7.01 -12.92 -8.93
C SER A 39 7.15 -11.71 -8.04
N GLU A 40 8.39 -11.32 -7.76
CA GLU A 40 8.68 -10.09 -7.05
C GLU A 40 8.37 -8.91 -7.96
N LEU A 41 7.62 -7.93 -7.43
CA LEU A 41 7.26 -6.71 -8.14
C LEU A 41 8.29 -5.61 -7.84
N PRO A 42 8.44 -4.61 -8.72
CA PRO A 42 9.19 -3.41 -8.39
C PRO A 42 8.67 -2.82 -7.07
N PRO A 43 9.56 -2.36 -6.16
CA PRO A 43 9.14 -1.83 -4.87
C PRO A 43 8.16 -0.67 -5.02
N LEU A 44 7.08 -0.70 -4.28
CA LEU A 44 6.05 0.33 -4.27
C LEU A 44 6.50 1.50 -3.40
N ARG A 45 6.78 2.66 -4.02
CA ARG A 45 7.10 3.88 -3.27
C ARG A 45 5.87 4.39 -2.54
N LEU A 46 6.05 4.72 -1.26
CA LEU A 46 5.01 5.24 -0.39
C LEU A 46 5.36 6.66 0.06
N GLY A 47 4.33 7.47 0.28
CA GLY A 47 4.45 8.78 0.87
C GLY A 47 3.21 9.13 1.68
N PHE A 48 3.15 10.36 2.11
CA PHE A 48 2.12 10.87 3.02
C PHE A 48 1.19 11.82 2.28
N LEU A 49 -0.06 11.77 2.66
CA LEU A 49 -1.11 12.68 2.19
C LEU A 49 -1.74 13.39 3.37
N VAL A 50 -1.90 14.71 3.24
CA VAL A 50 -2.49 15.58 4.24
C VAL A 50 -3.35 16.66 3.57
N SER A 51 -4.30 17.24 4.30
CA SER A 51 -5.06 18.40 3.81
C SER A 51 -4.15 19.60 3.60
N ARG A 52 -4.38 20.36 2.52
CA ARG A 52 -3.66 21.61 2.25
C ARG A 52 -3.87 22.69 3.31
N ARG A 53 -4.85 22.57 4.20
CA ARG A 53 -4.97 23.45 5.37
C ARG A 53 -3.72 23.48 6.25
N TYR A 54 -2.86 22.47 6.12
CA TYR A 54 -1.59 22.34 6.82
C TYR A 54 -0.37 22.69 5.97
N GLU A 55 -0.56 23.35 4.82
CA GLU A 55 0.50 23.59 3.83
C GLU A 55 1.71 24.34 4.41
N GLU A 56 1.45 25.28 5.33
CA GLU A 56 2.47 26.10 5.99
C GLU A 56 3.21 25.39 7.11
N ARG A 57 2.75 24.21 7.53
CA ARG A 57 3.36 23.47 8.63
C ARG A 57 4.49 22.57 8.13
N GLN A 58 5.49 22.38 9.02
CA GLN A 58 6.58 21.46 8.74
C GLN A 58 6.09 20.01 8.71
N GLU A 59 6.56 19.25 7.74
CA GLU A 59 6.14 17.86 7.52
C GLU A 59 6.44 16.95 8.72
N GLN A 60 7.57 17.17 9.37
CA GLN A 60 7.95 16.42 10.58
C GLN A 60 6.99 16.67 11.76
N GLU A 61 6.51 17.88 11.93
CA GLU A 61 5.51 18.20 12.95
C GLU A 61 4.18 17.51 12.64
N LEU A 62 3.75 17.53 11.36
CA LEU A 62 2.52 16.86 10.94
C LEU A 62 2.58 15.37 11.20
N LEU A 63 3.72 14.74 10.94
CA LEU A 63 3.92 13.30 11.19
C LEU A 63 3.86 12.94 12.68
N GLN A 64 4.23 13.84 13.57
CA GLN A 64 4.19 13.63 15.02
C GLN A 64 2.82 13.93 15.64
N GLU A 65 2.14 14.96 15.16
CA GLU A 65 0.96 15.50 15.83
C GLU A 65 -0.36 14.97 15.26
N LEU A 66 -0.43 14.74 13.95
CA LEU A 66 -1.65 14.26 13.35
C LEU A 66 -1.80 12.74 13.52
N PRO A 67 -3.00 12.27 13.88
CA PRO A 67 -3.28 10.84 13.83
C PRO A 67 -3.26 10.33 12.39
N TRP A 68 -2.66 9.15 12.19
CA TRP A 68 -2.54 8.52 10.89
C TRP A 68 -3.75 7.64 10.61
N LEU A 69 -4.50 7.96 9.59
CA LEU A 69 -5.69 7.22 9.20
C LEU A 69 -5.33 6.16 8.14
N GLN A 70 -5.57 4.90 8.42
CA GLN A 70 -5.31 3.80 7.50
C GLN A 70 -6.55 2.93 7.31
N MET A 71 -6.62 2.29 6.15
CA MET A 71 -7.63 1.28 5.88
C MET A 71 -7.43 0.06 6.77
N ARG A 72 -8.51 -0.64 7.09
CA ARG A 72 -8.42 -1.96 7.70
C ARG A 72 -7.91 -2.95 6.65
N PHE A 73 -6.82 -3.64 6.94
CA PHE A 73 -6.28 -4.72 6.11
C PHE A 73 -5.69 -5.82 6.99
N GLN A 74 -5.56 -7.01 6.42
CA GLN A 74 -5.22 -8.20 7.21
C GLN A 74 -3.80 -8.17 7.77
N ASN A 75 -2.87 -7.55 7.05
CA ASN A 75 -1.46 -7.55 7.44
C ASN A 75 -1.00 -6.26 8.11
N ARG A 76 -1.75 -5.87 9.09
CA ARG A 76 -1.48 -4.69 9.91
C ARG A 76 -0.09 -4.71 10.53
N ALA A 77 0.36 -5.85 11.04
CA ALA A 77 1.64 -5.98 11.73
C ALA A 77 2.85 -5.63 10.83
N ASN A 78 2.84 -6.04 9.57
CA ASN A 78 3.94 -5.74 8.64
C ASN A 78 3.95 -4.27 8.24
N PHE A 79 2.78 -3.68 8.04
CA PHE A 79 2.68 -2.24 7.79
C PHE A 79 3.23 -1.44 8.98
N GLU A 80 2.82 -1.78 10.20
CA GLU A 80 3.29 -1.12 11.43
C GLU A 80 4.80 -1.30 11.62
N ALA A 81 5.33 -2.50 11.36
CA ALA A 81 6.77 -2.75 11.43
C ALA A 81 7.56 -1.92 10.39
N MET A 82 7.02 -1.77 9.17
CA MET A 82 7.62 -0.93 8.14
C MET A 82 7.60 0.55 8.57
N ILE A 83 6.48 1.04 9.10
CA ILE A 83 6.37 2.41 9.61
C ILE A 83 7.35 2.63 10.76
N ASP A 84 7.40 1.73 11.72
CA ASP A 84 8.32 1.79 12.85
C ASP A 84 9.79 1.87 12.38
N ALA A 85 10.18 1.01 11.44
CA ALA A 85 11.54 0.98 10.92
C ALA A 85 11.95 2.29 10.21
N ASN A 86 11.00 3.03 9.64
CA ASN A 86 11.26 4.28 8.92
C ASN A 86 11.05 5.53 9.79
N MET A 87 10.13 5.51 10.75
CA MET A 87 9.72 6.70 11.52
C MET A 87 10.39 6.79 12.89
N ARG A 88 10.62 5.67 13.57
CA ARG A 88 11.27 5.67 14.88
C ARG A 88 12.68 6.26 14.88
N PRO A 89 13.54 6.03 13.88
CA PRO A 89 14.84 6.70 13.79
C PRO A 89 14.75 8.22 13.68
N CYS A 90 13.59 8.75 13.24
CA CYS A 90 13.30 10.18 13.14
C CYS A 90 12.65 10.75 14.41
N GLY A 91 12.48 9.94 15.46
CA GLY A 91 11.78 10.33 16.70
C GLY A 91 10.25 10.39 16.54
N ILE A 92 9.70 9.87 15.44
CA ILE A 92 8.26 9.91 15.14
C ILE A 92 7.62 8.61 15.62
N ASN A 93 6.61 8.73 16.51
CA ASN A 93 5.82 7.61 17.03
C ASN A 93 4.34 7.85 16.69
N PRO A 94 3.87 7.41 15.50
CA PRO A 94 2.54 7.75 15.05
C PRO A 94 1.43 7.03 15.82
N THR A 95 0.32 7.73 16.01
CA THR A 95 -0.94 7.10 16.42
C THR A 95 -1.70 6.66 15.18
N ILE A 96 -1.77 5.36 14.91
CA ILE A 96 -2.43 4.83 13.71
C ILE A 96 -3.86 4.42 14.03
N ILE A 97 -4.81 4.93 13.25
CA ILE A 97 -6.25 4.65 13.37
C ILE A 97 -6.70 3.85 12.13
N TYR A 98 -7.24 2.66 12.34
CA TYR A 98 -7.74 1.78 11.28
C TYR A 98 -9.28 1.82 11.23
N ARG A 99 -9.86 2.75 10.48
CA ARG A 99 -11.33 2.92 10.40
C ARG A 99 -11.93 2.84 9.00
N PRO A 100 -11.37 3.49 7.96
CA PRO A 100 -12.00 3.47 6.65
C PRO A 100 -11.99 2.07 6.03
N TYR A 101 -13.06 1.76 5.29
CA TYR A 101 -13.21 0.50 4.57
C TYR A 101 -12.88 0.62 3.08
N SER A 102 -12.66 1.84 2.57
CA SER A 102 -12.29 2.07 1.19
C SER A 102 -11.26 3.18 1.06
N PHE A 103 -10.51 3.14 -0.05
CA PHE A 103 -9.54 4.17 -0.39
C PHE A 103 -10.18 5.56 -0.45
N MET A 104 -11.32 5.70 -1.14
CA MET A 104 -11.99 6.99 -1.28
C MET A 104 -12.51 7.55 0.05
N ALA A 105 -13.01 6.69 0.94
CA ALA A 105 -13.41 7.11 2.28
C ALA A 105 -12.20 7.60 3.10
N LYS A 106 -11.05 6.96 2.95
CA LYS A 106 -9.79 7.38 3.57
C LYS A 106 -9.36 8.77 3.07
N ILE A 107 -9.33 8.98 1.76
CA ILE A 107 -8.96 10.26 1.15
C ILE A 107 -9.91 11.39 1.59
N SER A 108 -11.22 11.15 1.52
CA SER A 108 -12.23 12.13 1.95
C SER A 108 -12.10 12.51 3.44
N ALA A 109 -11.75 11.55 4.30
CA ALA A 109 -11.54 11.83 5.72
C ALA A 109 -10.27 12.67 5.96
N VAL A 110 -9.20 12.44 5.22
CA VAL A 110 -7.97 13.25 5.27
C VAL A 110 -8.23 14.67 4.76
N GLU A 111 -8.96 14.81 3.66
CA GLU A 111 -9.29 16.10 3.07
C GLU A 111 -10.09 16.99 4.04
N ARG A 112 -11.07 16.43 4.75
CA ARG A 112 -11.99 17.15 5.63
C ARG A 112 -11.55 17.22 7.08
N GLY A 113 -10.77 16.24 7.53
CA GLY A 113 -10.43 16.03 8.93
C GLY A 113 -9.05 16.53 9.34
N HIS A 114 -8.67 16.12 10.52
CA HIS A 114 -7.36 16.37 11.11
C HIS A 114 -6.54 15.07 11.13
N PHE A 115 -6.31 14.52 9.93
CA PHE A 115 -5.62 13.25 9.72
C PHE A 115 -4.55 13.39 8.65
N LEU A 116 -3.55 12.52 8.72
CA LEU A 116 -2.73 12.19 7.57
C LEU A 116 -2.87 10.70 7.23
N THR A 117 -2.42 10.30 6.06
CA THR A 117 -2.43 8.90 5.65
C THR A 117 -1.22 8.56 4.80
N VAL A 118 -0.84 7.28 4.80
CA VAL A 118 0.15 6.72 3.86
C VAL A 118 -0.58 6.27 2.60
N ILE A 119 -0.04 6.65 1.44
CA ILE A 119 -0.53 6.22 0.13
C ILE A 119 0.63 5.80 -0.78
N PRO A 120 0.39 4.91 -1.74
CA PRO A 120 1.33 4.70 -2.83
C PRO A 120 1.57 5.98 -3.63
N HIS A 121 2.80 6.22 -4.07
CA HIS A 121 3.15 7.43 -4.82
C HIS A 121 2.28 7.60 -6.08
N PHE A 122 2.01 6.54 -6.84
CA PHE A 122 1.17 6.62 -8.03
C PHE A 122 -0.27 7.07 -7.71
N ALA A 123 -0.79 6.77 -6.52
CA ALA A 123 -2.14 7.14 -6.10
C ALA A 123 -2.31 8.66 -5.89
N TRP A 124 -1.22 9.42 -5.82
CA TRP A 124 -1.25 10.88 -5.85
C TRP A 124 -1.98 11.45 -7.08
N ARG A 125 -1.91 10.76 -8.21
CA ARG A 125 -2.60 11.15 -9.45
C ARG A 125 -4.13 11.03 -9.36
N LEU A 126 -4.65 10.27 -8.38
CA LEU A 126 -6.07 9.99 -8.19
C LEU A 126 -6.75 10.95 -7.20
N VAL A 127 -6.00 11.86 -6.58
CA VAL A 127 -6.51 12.78 -5.57
C VAL A 127 -6.49 14.22 -6.08
N ASN A 128 -7.28 15.10 -5.45
CA ASN A 128 -7.36 16.49 -5.82
C ASN A 128 -6.16 17.28 -5.25
N PRO A 129 -5.20 17.74 -6.07
CA PRO A 129 -4.04 18.48 -5.60
C PRO A 129 -4.38 19.89 -5.09
N ALA A 130 -5.59 20.40 -5.36
CA ALA A 130 -6.02 21.69 -4.84
C ALA A 130 -6.39 21.65 -3.35
N THR A 131 -6.75 20.47 -2.84
CA THR A 131 -7.20 20.28 -1.44
C THR A 131 -6.26 19.43 -0.60
N LEU A 132 -5.40 18.67 -1.25
CA LEU A 132 -4.48 17.73 -0.61
C LEU A 132 -3.02 18.03 -0.98
N LYS A 133 -2.12 17.78 -0.06
CA LYS A 133 -0.67 17.85 -0.24
C LYS A 133 -0.07 16.45 -0.04
N TYR A 134 0.79 16.04 -0.99
CA TYR A 134 1.62 14.84 -0.89
C TYR A 134 3.04 15.23 -0.48
N PHE A 135 3.69 14.42 0.35
CA PHE A 135 5.10 14.53 0.66
C PHE A 135 5.74 13.17 0.98
N ASP A 136 7.03 13.08 0.79
CA ASP A 136 7.81 11.88 1.08
C ASP A 136 8.20 11.79 2.56
N ALA A 137 8.66 10.65 3.00
CA ALA A 137 9.23 10.49 4.34
C ALA A 137 10.50 11.35 4.52
N PRO A 138 10.74 11.91 5.72
CA PRO A 138 11.69 13.02 5.93
C PRO A 138 13.14 12.71 5.55
N HIS A 139 13.62 11.48 5.71
CA HIS A 139 15.04 11.17 5.52
C HIS A 139 15.34 10.32 4.30
N ARG A 140 14.40 9.47 3.92
CA ARG A 140 14.50 8.59 2.76
C ARG A 140 13.12 8.17 2.28
N PRO A 141 12.94 7.94 0.98
CA PRO A 141 11.70 7.39 0.48
C PRO A 141 11.37 6.05 1.15
N MET A 142 10.12 5.84 1.49
CA MET A 142 9.63 4.56 1.98
C MET A 142 9.24 3.67 0.82
N TYR A 143 9.55 2.39 0.93
CA TYR A 143 9.17 1.39 -0.06
C TYR A 143 8.51 0.21 0.61
N MET A 144 7.52 -0.36 -0.08
CA MET A 144 6.88 -1.62 0.30
C MET A 144 7.12 -2.63 -0.81
N GLN A 145 7.67 -3.79 -0.44
CA GLN A 145 7.81 -4.90 -1.37
C GLN A 145 6.48 -5.60 -1.56
N GLU A 146 6.12 -5.91 -2.79
CA GLU A 146 4.93 -6.68 -3.13
C GLU A 146 5.28 -7.82 -4.09
N TYR A 147 4.42 -8.81 -4.12
CA TYR A 147 4.55 -10.02 -4.92
C TYR A 147 3.29 -10.27 -5.73
N LEU A 148 3.47 -10.69 -6.97
CA LEU A 148 2.39 -11.17 -7.83
C LEU A 148 2.32 -12.69 -7.75
N TYR A 149 1.16 -13.20 -7.42
CA TYR A 149 0.84 -14.62 -7.39
C TYR A 149 -0.06 -14.96 -8.56
N SER A 150 0.27 -16.02 -9.27
CA SER A 150 -0.56 -16.61 -10.31
C SER A 150 -0.41 -18.13 -10.33
N ILE A 151 -1.34 -18.83 -10.97
CA ILE A 151 -1.14 -20.24 -11.27
C ILE A 151 0.06 -20.37 -12.21
N ARG A 152 0.85 -21.44 -12.03
CA ARG A 152 2.01 -21.73 -12.89
C ARG A 152 1.61 -21.76 -14.37
N ASN A 153 2.41 -21.09 -15.20
CA ASN A 153 2.20 -20.97 -16.65
C ASN A 153 0.90 -20.21 -17.03
N HIS A 154 0.39 -19.36 -16.17
CA HIS A 154 -0.72 -18.50 -16.53
C HIS A 154 -0.32 -17.55 -17.67
N ARG A 155 -1.09 -17.61 -18.80
CA ARG A 155 -0.73 -16.97 -20.09
C ARG A 155 -0.50 -15.46 -20.01
N TYR A 156 -1.10 -14.77 -19.05
CA TYR A 156 -1.02 -13.32 -18.92
C TYR A 156 -0.03 -12.84 -17.82
N THR A 157 0.72 -13.74 -17.18
CA THR A 157 1.63 -13.36 -16.10
C THR A 157 2.69 -12.37 -16.58
N ALA A 158 3.32 -12.62 -17.72
CA ALA A 158 4.32 -11.71 -18.28
C ALA A 158 3.75 -10.33 -18.64
N THR A 159 2.56 -10.30 -19.24
CA THR A 159 1.86 -9.04 -19.57
C THR A 159 1.50 -8.24 -18.32
N MET A 160 1.01 -8.92 -17.29
CA MET A 160 0.67 -8.26 -16.01
C MET A 160 1.91 -7.68 -15.34
N LEU A 161 3.03 -8.41 -15.30
CA LEU A 161 4.30 -7.92 -14.74
C LEU A 161 4.81 -6.68 -15.48
N GLN A 162 4.72 -6.69 -16.81
CA GLN A 162 5.10 -5.53 -17.62
C GLN A 162 4.25 -4.30 -17.31
N HIS A 163 2.94 -4.43 -17.28
CA HIS A 163 2.04 -3.31 -16.96
C HIS A 163 2.28 -2.74 -15.57
N ILE A 164 2.50 -3.61 -14.58
CA ILE A 164 2.79 -3.15 -13.21
C ILE A 164 4.13 -2.39 -13.16
N ALA A 165 5.15 -2.88 -13.88
CA ALA A 165 6.44 -2.21 -13.93
C ALA A 165 6.31 -0.81 -14.57
N GLU A 166 5.64 -0.70 -15.72
CA GLU A 166 5.40 0.55 -16.43
C GLU A 166 4.65 1.57 -15.55
N ASP A 167 3.62 1.13 -14.83
CA ASP A 167 2.85 1.98 -13.91
C ASP A 167 3.69 2.51 -12.75
N ARG A 168 4.58 1.69 -12.22
CA ARG A 168 5.42 2.05 -11.07
C ARG A 168 6.59 2.97 -11.43
N ASP A 169 7.14 2.80 -12.62
CA ASP A 169 8.23 3.65 -13.13
C ASP A 169 7.76 5.05 -13.56
N GLY A 170 6.44 5.26 -13.59
CA GLY A 170 5.87 6.56 -13.92
C GLY A 170 6.02 6.97 -15.38
N THR A 171 6.33 6.02 -16.27
CA THR A 171 6.54 6.25 -17.71
C THR A 171 5.25 6.23 -18.53
N SER A 172 4.12 5.92 -17.92
CA SER A 172 2.81 6.02 -18.58
C SER A 172 2.39 7.50 -18.65
N HIS A 173 2.35 8.02 -19.86
CA HIS A 173 1.97 9.39 -20.25
C HIS A 173 0.51 9.73 -19.92
#